data_6f0a940580ae536ba39d737126eda6fb
#
_entry.id   6f0a940580ae536ba39d737126eda6fb
#
_cell.length_a   1.000
_cell.length_b   1.000
_cell.length_c   1.000
_cell.angle_alpha   90.00
_cell.angle_beta   90.00
_cell.angle_gamma   90.00
#
_symmetry.space_group_name_H-M   'P 1'
#
loop_
_entity.id
_entity.type
_entity.pdbx_description
1 polymer ?
#
loop_
_entity_poly.entity_id
_entity_poly.type
_entity_poly.pdbx_seq_one_letter_code
_entity_poly.pdbx_strand_id
1 'polypeptide(L)'
;MLTTEDFDFELPEELIAQTPLSDRSSSRLLVVDRETGKFEDKHFYNIIDELAPGDALVMNDTRVLPARIYGEKQETGAHLEILLLNNIEGDTWETLIKPAKRAKVGTKITFGDGRLEAVVEEELDHGGRIIRFQYKGIFLEILESLGEMPLPPYIKERLEDPDRYQTVYAKENGSAAAPTAGLHFTPELLEQIAAKGVKLVYLTLHVGLGTFRPVSVDNIADHEMHSEFYRLTEEAAAQLNEVRANGGKIVAVGTTSIRTLETIGTKFNGQIKADSGWTSIFITPGYQFKIVEAFSTNFHLPKSTLVMLVSAFAGRDLTLSAYQHAIDERYRFFSFGDAMFLK
;
A
#
# COMPACT_ATOMS: atom_id res chain seq x y z
N MET A 1 -6.40 27.43 -6.15
CA MET A 1 -5.78 26.24 -6.77
C MET A 1 -4.90 25.64 -5.69
N LEU A 2 -5.04 24.34 -5.42
CA LEU A 2 -4.29 23.70 -4.36
C LEU A 2 -2.86 23.36 -4.82
N THR A 3 -1.91 23.60 -3.91
CA THR A 3 -0.49 23.31 -4.13
C THR A 3 -0.03 22.19 -3.21
N THR A 4 1.11 21.62 -3.49
CA THR A 4 1.73 20.59 -2.64
C THR A 4 2.01 21.14 -1.25
N GLU A 5 2.38 22.43 -1.12
CA GLU A 5 2.60 23.09 0.16
C GLU A 5 1.35 23.17 1.04
N ASP A 6 0.16 23.14 0.48
CA ASP A 6 -1.10 23.12 1.23
C ASP A 6 -1.27 21.87 2.08
N PHE A 7 -0.46 20.83 1.81
CA PHE A 7 -0.47 19.53 2.52
C PHE A 7 0.83 19.27 3.27
N ASP A 8 1.58 20.31 3.57
CA ASP A 8 2.80 20.24 4.36
C ASP A 8 2.51 20.35 5.86
N PHE A 9 3.35 19.72 6.66
CA PHE A 9 3.37 19.83 8.12
C PHE A 9 4.76 19.43 8.63
N GLU A 10 5.14 19.96 9.78
CA GLU A 10 6.40 19.59 10.44
C GLU A 10 6.25 18.23 11.13
N LEU A 11 6.99 17.25 10.65
CA LEU A 11 7.06 15.92 11.24
C LEU A 11 8.42 15.69 11.89
N PRO A 12 8.49 15.57 13.22
CA PRO A 12 9.73 15.19 13.91
C PRO A 12 10.21 13.81 13.44
N GLU A 13 11.47 13.69 13.06
CA GLU A 13 12.03 12.44 12.50
C GLU A 13 11.92 11.26 13.48
N GLU A 14 12.03 11.54 14.79
CA GLU A 14 11.90 10.51 15.82
C GLU A 14 10.51 9.86 15.92
N LEU A 15 9.48 10.45 15.31
CA LEU A 15 8.13 9.86 15.26
C LEU A 15 7.97 8.85 14.12
N ILE A 16 8.90 8.79 13.17
CA ILE A 16 8.88 7.80 12.11
C ILE A 16 9.26 6.43 12.66
N ALA A 17 8.29 5.52 12.68
CA ALA A 17 8.50 4.19 13.23
C ALA A 17 9.48 3.38 12.39
N GLN A 18 10.53 2.85 13.01
CA GLN A 18 11.53 2.02 12.36
C GLN A 18 11.23 0.52 12.50
N THR A 19 10.55 0.14 13.58
CA THR A 19 10.25 -1.25 13.92
C THR A 19 8.77 -1.41 14.24
N PRO A 20 8.17 -2.58 13.92
CA PRO A 20 6.81 -2.88 14.32
C PRO A 20 6.72 -3.15 15.83
N LEU A 21 5.54 -2.92 16.41
CA LEU A 21 5.23 -3.34 17.78
C LEU A 21 5.17 -4.87 17.87
N SER A 22 5.45 -5.43 19.04
CA SER A 22 5.35 -6.89 19.26
C SER A 22 3.93 -7.42 19.05
N ASP A 23 2.92 -6.69 19.51
CA ASP A 23 1.51 -6.95 19.22
C ASP A 23 1.01 -5.91 18.20
N ARG A 24 0.60 -6.39 17.02
CA ARG A 24 0.10 -5.57 15.91
C ARG A 24 -1.07 -4.67 16.30
N SER A 25 -2.02 -5.21 17.06
CA SER A 25 -3.25 -4.51 17.42
C SER A 25 -3.11 -3.56 18.61
N SER A 26 -1.96 -3.54 19.26
CA SER A 26 -1.66 -2.62 20.38
C SER A 26 -1.22 -1.23 19.93
N SER A 27 -1.08 -0.97 18.63
CA SER A 27 -0.86 0.37 18.09
C SER A 27 -1.98 1.32 18.48
N ARG A 28 -1.70 2.62 18.45
CA ARG A 28 -2.71 3.62 18.76
C ARG A 28 -3.62 3.86 17.56
N LEU A 29 -4.85 4.24 17.82
CA LEU A 29 -5.86 4.57 16.83
C LEU A 29 -6.46 5.94 17.15
N LEU A 30 -6.27 6.91 16.25
CA LEU A 30 -6.93 8.20 16.34
C LEU A 30 -8.24 8.15 15.56
N VAL A 31 -9.37 8.17 16.25
CA VAL A 31 -10.69 8.24 15.63
C VAL A 31 -11.04 9.69 15.35
N VAL A 32 -11.33 10.00 14.11
CA VAL A 32 -11.71 11.34 13.62
C VAL A 32 -13.11 11.31 13.09
N ASP A 33 -14.01 12.05 13.74
CA ASP A 33 -15.36 12.28 13.27
C ASP A 33 -15.40 13.54 12.41
N ARG A 34 -15.58 13.39 11.10
CA ARG A 34 -15.53 14.51 10.15
C ARG A 34 -16.73 15.46 10.24
N GLU A 35 -17.85 15.00 10.78
CA GLU A 35 -19.04 15.85 10.96
C GLU A 35 -18.92 16.76 12.18
N THR A 36 -18.43 16.23 13.29
CA THR A 36 -18.28 16.97 14.55
C THR A 36 -16.91 17.61 14.73
N GLY A 37 -15.89 17.14 13.98
CA GLY A 37 -14.50 17.55 14.15
C GLY A 37 -13.83 17.01 15.41
N LYS A 38 -14.44 16.05 16.09
CA LYS A 38 -13.91 15.47 17.34
C LYS A 38 -12.88 14.41 17.08
N PHE A 39 -11.88 14.32 17.98
CA PHE A 39 -10.86 13.29 18.02
C PHE A 39 -11.03 12.43 19.27
N GLU A 40 -10.80 11.13 19.12
CA GLU A 40 -10.72 10.18 20.23
C GLU A 40 -9.44 9.36 20.11
N ASP A 41 -8.64 9.36 21.18
CA ASP A 41 -7.42 8.54 21.26
C ASP A 41 -7.76 7.15 21.80
N LYS A 42 -7.53 6.12 20.97
CA LYS A 42 -7.82 4.72 21.27
C LYS A 42 -6.62 3.83 20.92
N HIS A 43 -6.79 2.53 21.05
CA HIS A 43 -5.88 1.53 20.50
C HIS A 43 -6.53 0.83 19.31
N PHE A 44 -5.73 0.25 18.45
CA PHE A 44 -6.25 -0.35 17.21
C PHE A 44 -7.23 -1.48 17.46
N TYR A 45 -7.06 -2.27 18.51
CA TYR A 45 -8.04 -3.30 18.89
C TYR A 45 -9.44 -2.72 19.20
N ASN A 46 -9.55 -1.43 19.47
CA ASN A 46 -10.85 -0.74 19.65
C ASN A 46 -11.55 -0.41 18.31
N ILE A 47 -10.93 -0.70 17.16
CA ILE A 47 -11.58 -0.48 15.86
C ILE A 47 -12.93 -1.21 15.76
N ILE A 48 -13.06 -2.33 16.46
CA ILE A 48 -14.31 -3.09 16.53
C ILE A 48 -15.49 -2.24 17.03
N ASP A 49 -15.26 -1.25 17.88
CA ASP A 49 -16.27 -0.36 18.41
C ASP A 49 -16.78 0.64 17.35
N GLU A 50 -16.01 0.86 16.29
CA GLU A 50 -16.37 1.73 15.16
C GLU A 50 -17.13 1.00 14.06
N LEU A 51 -17.30 -0.32 14.18
CA LEU A 51 -17.97 -1.16 13.21
C LEU A 51 -19.30 -1.68 13.78
N ALA A 52 -20.34 -1.69 12.96
CA ALA A 52 -21.66 -2.20 13.33
C ALA A 52 -21.93 -3.54 12.64
N PRO A 53 -22.76 -4.41 13.26
CA PRO A 53 -23.25 -5.60 12.56
C PRO A 53 -23.90 -5.22 11.23
N GLY A 54 -23.56 -5.94 10.17
CA GLY A 54 -24.03 -5.67 8.82
C GLY A 54 -23.11 -4.78 7.98
N ASP A 55 -22.09 -4.16 8.56
CA ASP A 55 -21.05 -3.44 7.81
C ASP A 55 -20.13 -4.41 7.06
N ALA A 56 -19.43 -3.92 6.05
CA ALA A 56 -18.31 -4.58 5.42
C ALA A 56 -16.99 -3.91 5.80
N LEU A 57 -16.00 -4.71 6.14
CA LEU A 57 -14.60 -4.29 6.27
C LEU A 57 -13.85 -4.79 5.05
N VAL A 58 -13.36 -3.87 4.21
CA VAL A 58 -12.75 -4.20 2.92
C VAL A 58 -11.24 -4.05 3.00
N MET A 59 -10.54 -5.14 2.75
CA MET A 59 -9.09 -5.25 2.92
C MET A 59 -8.41 -5.68 1.63
N ASN A 60 -7.17 -5.24 1.45
CA ASN A 60 -6.32 -5.61 0.32
C ASN A 60 -5.49 -6.85 0.67
N ASP A 61 -5.74 -7.96 -0.03
CA ASP A 61 -5.10 -9.25 0.21
C ASP A 61 -3.78 -9.46 -0.55
N THR A 62 -3.23 -8.40 -1.11
CA THR A 62 -1.96 -8.48 -1.83
C THR A 62 -0.83 -8.96 -0.92
N ARG A 63 0.08 -9.76 -1.50
CA ARG A 63 1.28 -10.26 -0.83
C ARG A 63 2.53 -9.63 -1.45
N VAL A 64 3.42 -9.15 -0.59
CA VAL A 64 4.70 -8.59 -1.03
C VAL A 64 5.60 -9.72 -1.50
N LEU A 65 6.20 -9.54 -2.68
CA LEU A 65 7.24 -10.44 -3.18
C LEU A 65 8.57 -10.11 -2.50
N PRO A 66 9.44 -11.12 -2.27
CA PRO A 66 10.83 -10.89 -1.88
C PRO A 66 11.62 -10.37 -3.09
N ALA A 67 11.27 -9.17 -3.53
CA ALA A 67 11.56 -8.61 -4.84
C ALA A 67 12.93 -7.95 -4.97
N ARG A 68 13.72 -7.87 -3.88
CA ARG A 68 15.08 -7.37 -3.89
C ARG A 68 16.05 -8.55 -3.97
N ILE A 69 16.75 -8.67 -5.08
CA ILE A 69 17.72 -9.75 -5.33
C ILE A 69 19.09 -9.18 -5.68
N TYR A 70 20.13 -9.92 -5.36
CA TYR A 70 21.50 -9.54 -5.61
C TYR A 70 22.13 -10.51 -6.60
N GLY A 71 22.77 -9.97 -7.62
CA GLY A 71 23.41 -10.75 -8.65
C GLY A 71 24.78 -10.20 -9.03
N GLU A 72 25.46 -10.93 -9.87
CA GLU A 72 26.75 -10.56 -10.41
C GLU A 72 26.72 -10.55 -11.94
N LYS A 73 27.33 -9.52 -12.51
CA LYS A 73 27.52 -9.43 -13.95
C LYS A 73 28.45 -10.55 -14.40
N GLN A 74 27.99 -11.43 -15.29
CA GLN A 74 28.77 -12.62 -15.71
C GLN A 74 30.14 -12.26 -16.26
N GLU A 75 30.24 -11.18 -17.01
CA GLU A 75 31.47 -10.77 -17.68
C GLU A 75 32.55 -10.25 -16.73
N THR A 76 32.16 -9.53 -15.66
CA THR A 76 33.10 -8.78 -14.81
C THR A 76 33.04 -9.15 -13.32
N GLY A 77 32.06 -9.93 -12.90
CA GLY A 77 31.79 -10.20 -11.46
C GLY A 77 31.31 -8.99 -10.68
N ALA A 78 30.93 -7.91 -11.35
CA ALA A 78 30.44 -6.71 -10.67
C ALA A 78 29.08 -6.97 -9.99
N HIS A 79 28.99 -6.63 -8.71
CA HIS A 79 27.76 -6.78 -7.94
C HIS A 79 26.68 -5.80 -8.39
N LEU A 80 25.45 -6.30 -8.46
CA LEU A 80 24.25 -5.56 -8.83
C LEU A 80 23.12 -5.88 -7.84
N GLU A 81 22.42 -4.84 -7.42
CA GLU A 81 21.14 -4.96 -6.71
C GLU A 81 20.01 -4.77 -7.72
N ILE A 82 19.10 -5.71 -7.77
CA ILE A 82 17.93 -5.66 -8.65
C ILE A 82 16.67 -5.66 -7.80
N LEU A 83 15.80 -4.68 -8.03
CA LEU A 83 14.48 -4.59 -7.43
C LEU A 83 13.42 -4.83 -8.49
N LEU A 84 12.67 -5.90 -8.36
CA LEU A 84 11.54 -6.24 -9.24
C LEU A 84 10.37 -5.28 -8.99
N LEU A 85 9.82 -4.71 -10.07
CA LEU A 85 8.70 -3.77 -9.99
C LEU A 85 7.42 -4.36 -10.53
N ASN A 86 7.38 -4.64 -11.83
CA ASN A 86 6.20 -5.13 -12.53
C ASN A 86 6.57 -6.30 -13.44
N ASN A 87 5.79 -7.36 -13.38
CA ASN A 87 5.85 -8.39 -14.43
C ASN A 87 5.17 -7.84 -15.68
N ILE A 88 5.91 -7.80 -16.78
CA ILE A 88 5.40 -7.31 -18.06
C ILE A 88 4.69 -8.43 -18.79
N GLU A 89 5.41 -9.52 -19.03
CA GLU A 89 4.90 -10.71 -19.69
C GLU A 89 5.83 -11.89 -19.43
N GLY A 90 5.30 -13.03 -19.01
CA GLY A 90 6.06 -14.24 -18.76
C GLY A 90 7.22 -14.00 -17.78
N ASP A 91 8.45 -14.20 -18.26
CA ASP A 91 9.67 -14.04 -17.47
C ASP A 91 10.30 -12.65 -17.60
N THR A 92 9.61 -11.72 -18.24
CA THR A 92 10.09 -10.34 -18.48
C THR A 92 9.53 -9.38 -17.43
N TRP A 93 10.45 -8.65 -16.80
CA TRP A 93 10.15 -7.76 -15.68
C TRP A 93 10.72 -6.37 -15.86
N GLU A 94 9.93 -5.37 -15.47
CA GLU A 94 10.45 -4.03 -15.19
C GLU A 94 11.14 -4.06 -13.82
N THR A 95 12.32 -3.46 -13.75
CA THR A 95 13.17 -3.47 -12.55
C THR A 95 13.89 -2.15 -12.36
N LEU A 96 14.36 -1.92 -11.13
CA LEU A 96 15.42 -0.94 -10.85
C LEU A 96 16.72 -1.69 -10.59
N ILE A 97 17.82 -1.23 -11.19
CA ILE A 97 19.15 -1.83 -10.99
C ILE A 97 20.12 -0.80 -10.43
N LYS A 98 20.87 -1.20 -9.42
CA LYS A 98 21.95 -0.39 -8.84
C LYS A 98 23.28 -1.15 -8.84
N PRO A 99 24.36 -0.53 -9.32
CA PRO A 99 24.41 0.72 -10.07
C PRO A 99 23.96 0.55 -11.53
N ALA A 100 22.99 1.36 -11.97
CA ALA A 100 22.34 1.24 -13.27
C ALA A 100 23.31 1.28 -14.47
N LYS A 101 24.37 2.11 -14.37
CA LYS A 101 25.39 2.27 -15.44
C LYS A 101 26.18 0.99 -15.74
N ARG A 102 26.14 -0.01 -14.86
CA ARG A 102 26.80 -1.31 -15.08
C ARG A 102 25.88 -2.30 -15.79
N ALA A 103 24.59 -2.02 -15.89
CA ALA A 103 23.58 -2.88 -16.49
C ALA A 103 23.09 -2.30 -17.83
N LYS A 104 23.90 -2.42 -18.86
CA LYS A 104 23.58 -2.05 -20.24
C LYS A 104 22.78 -3.16 -20.92
N VAL A 105 22.09 -2.83 -22.02
CA VAL A 105 21.42 -3.82 -22.87
C VAL A 105 22.38 -4.94 -23.25
N GLY A 106 21.94 -6.19 -23.12
CA GLY A 106 22.76 -7.39 -23.36
C GLY A 106 23.57 -7.87 -22.16
N THR A 107 23.59 -7.10 -21.04
CA THR A 107 24.25 -7.55 -19.81
C THR A 107 23.59 -8.82 -19.29
N LYS A 108 24.39 -9.85 -19.02
CA LYS A 108 23.97 -11.10 -18.38
C LYS A 108 24.33 -11.07 -16.90
N ILE A 109 23.37 -11.45 -16.07
CA ILE A 109 23.46 -11.41 -14.60
C ILE A 109 23.18 -12.80 -14.06
N THR A 110 23.99 -13.25 -13.11
CA THR A 110 23.79 -14.51 -12.39
C THR A 110 23.45 -14.23 -10.95
N PHE A 111 22.47 -14.96 -10.42
CA PHE A 111 22.01 -14.85 -9.04
C PHE A 111 22.25 -16.16 -8.29
N GLY A 112 22.69 -16.04 -7.04
CA GLY A 112 22.94 -17.19 -6.18
C GLY A 112 24.01 -18.10 -6.77
N ASP A 113 23.70 -19.38 -6.87
CA ASP A 113 24.55 -20.44 -7.42
C ASP A 113 24.35 -20.68 -8.94
N GLY A 114 23.72 -19.74 -9.63
CA GLY A 114 23.40 -19.86 -11.06
C GLY A 114 22.02 -20.46 -11.35
N ARG A 115 21.21 -20.72 -10.33
CA ARG A 115 19.84 -21.22 -10.53
C ARG A 115 18.90 -20.19 -11.15
N LEU A 116 19.28 -18.92 -11.11
CA LEU A 116 18.57 -17.80 -11.74
C LEU A 116 19.58 -16.97 -12.52
N GLU A 117 19.25 -16.68 -13.77
CA GLU A 117 19.99 -15.79 -14.64
C GLU A 117 19.05 -14.75 -15.23
N ALA A 118 19.59 -13.63 -15.68
CA ALA A 118 18.82 -12.61 -16.37
C ALA A 118 19.64 -11.94 -17.47
N VAL A 119 18.93 -11.39 -18.46
CA VAL A 119 19.51 -10.56 -19.53
C VAL A 119 18.78 -9.23 -19.55
N VAL A 120 19.53 -8.13 -19.57
CA VAL A 120 18.98 -6.78 -19.76
C VAL A 120 18.56 -6.61 -21.21
N GLU A 121 17.28 -6.37 -21.43
CA GLU A 121 16.69 -6.19 -22.77
C GLU A 121 16.54 -4.72 -23.15
N GLU A 122 16.21 -3.84 -22.18
CA GLU A 122 15.96 -2.42 -22.42
C GLU A 122 16.45 -1.56 -21.25
N GLU A 123 16.93 -0.38 -21.55
CA GLU A 123 17.26 0.65 -20.56
C GLU A 123 16.10 1.66 -20.48
N LEU A 124 15.61 1.89 -19.28
CA LEU A 124 14.59 2.89 -18.97
C LEU A 124 15.22 4.04 -18.18
N ASP A 125 14.45 5.13 -18.02
CA ASP A 125 14.85 6.28 -17.21
C ASP A 125 15.03 5.92 -15.72
N HIS A 126 15.76 6.77 -15.00
CA HIS A 126 15.94 6.68 -13.54
C HIS A 126 16.50 5.34 -13.01
N GLY A 127 17.31 4.67 -13.80
CA GLY A 127 17.89 3.37 -13.41
C GLY A 127 16.99 2.17 -13.68
N GLY A 128 15.87 2.39 -14.36
CA GLY A 128 14.97 1.33 -14.78
C GLY A 128 15.58 0.44 -15.86
N ARG A 129 15.22 -0.83 -15.82
CA ARG A 129 15.61 -1.82 -16.81
C ARG A 129 14.49 -2.80 -17.07
N ILE A 130 14.33 -3.22 -18.31
CA ILE A 130 13.56 -4.40 -18.64
C ILE A 130 14.55 -5.57 -18.68
N ILE A 131 14.28 -6.60 -17.88
CA ILE A 131 15.10 -7.81 -17.85
C ILE A 131 14.24 -9.04 -18.10
N ARG A 132 14.84 -10.05 -18.70
CA ARG A 132 14.23 -11.35 -18.87
C ARG A 132 15.01 -12.39 -18.08
N PHE A 133 14.26 -13.12 -17.22
CA PHE A 133 14.83 -14.21 -16.42
C PHE A 133 14.91 -15.52 -17.20
N GLN A 134 15.90 -16.32 -16.81
CA GLN A 134 16.11 -17.69 -17.27
C GLN A 134 16.37 -18.55 -16.04
N TYR A 135 15.60 -19.63 -15.90
CA TYR A 135 15.66 -20.53 -14.76
C TYR A 135 15.01 -21.87 -15.06
N LYS A 136 15.18 -22.84 -14.17
CA LYS A 136 14.46 -24.11 -14.17
C LYS A 136 13.65 -24.24 -12.89
N GLY A 137 12.40 -24.66 -13.00
CA GLY A 137 11.51 -24.83 -11.85
C GLY A 137 10.50 -23.70 -11.72
N ILE A 138 10.13 -23.38 -10.49
CA ILE A 138 9.11 -22.37 -10.18
C ILE A 138 9.80 -21.06 -9.77
N PHE A 139 9.54 -20.00 -10.53
CA PHE A 139 10.18 -18.70 -10.32
C PHE A 139 9.99 -18.16 -8.90
N LEU A 140 8.76 -18.25 -8.36
CA LEU A 140 8.46 -17.76 -7.03
C LEU A 140 9.27 -18.48 -5.93
N GLU A 141 9.44 -19.78 -6.03
CA GLU A 141 10.25 -20.57 -5.07
C GLU A 141 11.72 -20.15 -5.12
N ILE A 142 12.25 -19.93 -6.33
CA ILE A 142 13.61 -19.43 -6.51
C ILE A 142 13.76 -18.03 -5.91
N LEU A 143 12.79 -17.16 -6.18
CA LEU A 143 12.77 -15.79 -5.66
C LEU A 143 12.70 -15.78 -4.12
N GLU A 144 11.88 -16.62 -3.51
CA GLU A 144 11.79 -16.78 -2.05
C GLU A 144 13.11 -17.23 -1.42
N SER A 145 13.89 -18.04 -2.13
CA SER A 145 15.18 -18.51 -1.65
C SER A 145 16.33 -17.51 -1.80
N LEU A 146 16.24 -16.58 -2.75
CA LEU A 146 17.30 -15.61 -3.09
C LEU A 146 16.98 -14.18 -2.71
N GLY A 147 15.69 -13.84 -2.63
CA GLY A 147 15.22 -12.48 -2.47
C GLY A 147 15.08 -12.02 -1.04
N GLU A 148 15.11 -10.72 -0.88
CA GLU A 148 14.83 -10.03 0.38
C GLU A 148 13.57 -9.18 0.27
N MET A 149 12.88 -8.99 1.40
CA MET A 149 11.72 -8.12 1.51
C MET A 149 12.11 -6.66 1.20
N PRO A 150 11.50 -6.01 0.21
CA PRO A 150 11.80 -4.62 -0.11
C PRO A 150 11.08 -3.69 0.89
N LEU A 151 11.78 -3.25 1.93
CA LEU A 151 11.24 -2.29 2.87
C LEU A 151 11.22 -0.87 2.27
N PRO A 152 10.28 -0.01 2.72
CA PRO A 152 10.26 1.40 2.34
C PRO A 152 11.59 2.10 2.65
N PRO A 153 11.99 3.11 1.85
CA PRO A 153 13.32 3.75 1.96
C PRO A 153 13.55 4.49 3.28
N TYR A 154 12.50 4.87 4.01
CA TYR A 154 12.60 5.53 5.32
C TYR A 154 12.81 4.56 6.48
N ILE A 155 12.68 3.25 6.27
CA ILE A 155 13.03 2.22 7.25
C ILE A 155 14.50 1.87 7.04
N LYS A 156 15.32 2.25 8.02
CA LYS A 156 16.79 2.07 8.00
C LYS A 156 17.21 0.82 8.75
N GLU A 157 16.36 0.33 9.64
CA GLU A 157 16.65 -0.86 10.44
C GLU A 157 16.28 -2.14 9.72
N ARG A 158 17.07 -3.19 9.94
CA ARG A 158 16.79 -4.51 9.40
C ARG A 158 15.61 -5.12 10.16
N LEU A 159 14.65 -5.65 9.42
CA LEU A 159 13.53 -6.37 9.99
C LEU A 159 13.97 -7.78 10.39
N GLU A 160 13.81 -8.13 11.67
CA GLU A 160 14.17 -9.46 12.17
C GLU A 160 13.28 -10.55 11.59
N ASP A 161 11.99 -10.28 11.50
CA ASP A 161 10.99 -11.18 10.91
C ASP A 161 10.35 -10.52 9.68
N PRO A 162 10.66 -10.99 8.46
CA PRO A 162 10.09 -10.46 7.22
C PRO A 162 8.56 -10.52 7.16
N ASP A 163 7.92 -11.48 7.83
CA ASP A 163 6.46 -11.62 7.85
C ASP A 163 5.77 -10.47 8.60
N ARG A 164 6.51 -9.66 9.35
CA ARG A 164 5.99 -8.44 9.97
C ARG A 164 5.69 -7.35 8.95
N TYR A 165 6.24 -7.42 7.73
CA TYR A 165 5.88 -6.57 6.60
C TYR A 165 4.93 -7.27 5.63
N GLN A 166 4.06 -8.12 6.17
CA GLN A 166 2.93 -8.77 5.50
C GLN A 166 1.70 -8.66 6.37
N THR A 167 0.53 -8.47 5.77
CA THR A 167 -0.73 -8.62 6.49
C THR A 167 -0.97 -10.09 6.83
N VAL A 168 -1.72 -10.35 7.90
CA VAL A 168 -2.05 -11.73 8.30
C VAL A 168 -2.96 -12.44 7.30
N TYR A 169 -3.56 -11.70 6.38
CA TYR A 169 -4.44 -12.20 5.31
C TYR A 169 -3.81 -12.09 3.91
N ALA A 170 -2.51 -11.79 3.80
CA ALA A 170 -1.81 -11.69 2.53
C ALA A 170 -1.88 -13.01 1.76
N LYS A 171 -2.35 -12.95 0.50
CA LYS A 171 -2.61 -14.13 -0.32
C LYS A 171 -2.10 -14.00 -1.75
N GLU A 172 -2.47 -12.93 -2.44
CA GLU A 172 -2.22 -12.74 -3.86
C GLU A 172 -0.85 -12.10 -4.11
N ASN A 173 0.11 -12.87 -4.59
CA ASN A 173 1.47 -12.39 -4.86
C ASN A 173 1.50 -11.34 -5.97
N GLY A 174 2.32 -10.30 -5.81
CA GLY A 174 2.53 -9.30 -6.87
C GLY A 174 2.89 -7.89 -6.39
N SER A 175 2.88 -7.62 -5.10
CA SER A 175 3.21 -6.29 -4.57
C SER A 175 4.70 -6.06 -4.37
N ALA A 176 5.13 -4.84 -4.65
CA ALA A 176 6.45 -4.32 -4.26
C ALA A 176 6.45 -3.71 -2.85
N ALA A 177 5.28 -3.42 -2.28
CA ALA A 177 5.12 -2.86 -0.94
C ALA A 177 3.86 -3.43 -0.26
N ALA A 178 3.87 -3.51 1.07
CA ALA A 178 2.71 -3.95 1.83
C ALA A 178 1.61 -2.88 1.89
N PRO A 179 0.33 -3.28 1.92
CA PRO A 179 -0.77 -2.39 2.27
C PRO A 179 -0.77 -2.16 3.79
N THR A 180 0.01 -1.19 4.24
CA THR A 180 0.48 -1.07 5.63
C THR A 180 -0.63 -0.80 6.65
N ALA A 181 -1.76 -0.23 6.25
CA ALA A 181 -2.91 -0.09 7.14
C ALA A 181 -3.49 -1.43 7.61
N GLY A 182 -3.27 -2.49 6.85
CA GLY A 182 -3.67 -3.85 7.22
C GLY A 182 -2.74 -4.53 8.21
N LEU A 183 -1.54 -3.99 8.44
CA LEU A 183 -0.54 -4.60 9.33
C LEU A 183 -0.98 -4.61 10.81
N HIS A 184 -1.93 -3.79 11.19
CA HIS A 184 -2.45 -3.69 12.56
C HIS A 184 -3.35 -4.86 12.95
N PHE A 185 -3.92 -5.58 11.98
CA PHE A 185 -4.85 -6.68 12.25
C PHE A 185 -4.12 -7.94 12.67
N THR A 186 -4.67 -8.59 13.70
CA THR A 186 -4.32 -9.95 14.10
C THR A 186 -5.43 -10.91 13.65
N PRO A 187 -5.17 -12.22 13.51
CA PRO A 187 -6.23 -13.20 13.25
C PRO A 187 -7.34 -13.14 14.29
N GLU A 188 -7.00 -12.96 15.56
CA GLU A 188 -7.94 -12.89 16.68
C GLU A 188 -8.87 -11.68 16.56
N LEU A 189 -8.34 -10.50 16.22
CA LEU A 189 -9.14 -9.28 16.02
C LEU A 189 -10.10 -9.45 14.83
N LEU A 190 -9.64 -10.03 13.73
CA LEU A 190 -10.49 -10.31 12.57
C LEU A 190 -11.61 -11.29 12.90
N GLU A 191 -11.35 -12.34 13.69
CA GLU A 191 -12.37 -13.27 14.17
C GLU A 191 -13.41 -12.57 15.04
N GLN A 192 -13.00 -11.69 15.93
CA GLN A 192 -13.91 -10.90 16.77
C GLN A 192 -14.78 -9.96 15.96
N ILE A 193 -14.21 -9.30 14.93
CA ILE A 193 -14.93 -8.43 14.01
C ILE A 193 -15.98 -9.22 13.23
N ALA A 194 -15.60 -10.37 12.68
CA ALA A 194 -16.53 -11.27 11.99
C ALA A 194 -17.64 -11.78 12.91
N ALA A 195 -17.31 -12.14 14.15
CA ALA A 195 -18.27 -12.60 15.15
C ALA A 195 -19.28 -11.51 15.55
N LYS A 196 -18.90 -10.23 15.46
CA LYS A 196 -19.81 -9.10 15.66
C LYS A 196 -20.87 -8.97 14.55
N GLY A 197 -20.69 -9.64 13.42
CA GLY A 197 -21.57 -9.56 12.25
C GLY A 197 -21.08 -8.62 11.17
N VAL A 198 -19.82 -8.24 11.20
CA VAL A 198 -19.14 -7.47 10.15
C VAL A 198 -18.62 -8.42 9.08
N LYS A 199 -18.94 -8.15 7.84
CA LYS A 199 -18.48 -8.96 6.72
C LYS A 199 -17.04 -8.59 6.33
N LEU A 200 -16.13 -9.55 6.38
CA LEU A 200 -14.76 -9.36 5.89
C LEU A 200 -14.72 -9.61 4.39
N VAL A 201 -14.37 -8.59 3.62
CA VAL A 201 -14.34 -8.64 2.15
C VAL A 201 -12.95 -8.29 1.66
N TYR A 202 -12.42 -9.05 0.71
CA TYR A 202 -11.09 -8.86 0.18
C TYR A 202 -11.13 -8.41 -1.28
N LEU A 203 -10.25 -7.47 -1.60
CA LEU A 203 -9.91 -7.09 -2.96
C LEU A 203 -8.39 -7.21 -3.12
N THR A 204 -7.91 -7.09 -4.33
CA THR A 204 -6.48 -7.11 -4.63
C THR A 204 -6.07 -5.82 -5.33
N LEU A 205 -5.06 -5.13 -4.81
CA LEU A 205 -4.32 -4.10 -5.52
C LEU A 205 -2.84 -4.35 -5.27
N HIS A 206 -2.08 -4.55 -6.33
CA HIS A 206 -0.64 -4.72 -6.23
C HIS A 206 0.04 -3.37 -6.11
N VAL A 207 0.58 -3.10 -4.92
CA VAL A 207 1.21 -1.82 -4.59
C VAL A 207 2.56 -1.72 -5.28
N GLY A 208 2.73 -0.67 -6.07
CA GLY A 208 3.99 -0.35 -6.74
C GLY A 208 4.87 0.59 -5.90
N LEU A 209 6.15 0.70 -6.28
CA LEU A 209 7.10 1.59 -5.61
C LEU A 209 6.79 3.08 -5.81
N GLY A 210 5.94 3.42 -6.77
CA GLY A 210 5.47 4.79 -6.96
C GLY A 210 4.84 5.41 -5.71
N THR A 211 4.30 4.58 -4.81
CA THR A 211 3.76 5.01 -3.51
C THR A 211 4.80 5.75 -2.65
N PHE A 212 6.09 5.47 -2.82
CA PHE A 212 7.17 6.11 -2.06
C PHE A 212 7.84 7.26 -2.80
N ARG A 213 7.39 7.58 -4.01
CA ARG A 213 7.91 8.73 -4.76
C ARG A 213 7.27 10.01 -4.23
N PRO A 214 8.06 11.03 -3.86
CA PRO A 214 7.51 12.32 -3.47
C PRO A 214 6.82 12.98 -4.66
N VAL A 215 5.81 13.79 -4.37
CA VAL A 215 5.19 14.68 -5.36
C VAL A 215 6.22 15.76 -5.70
N SER A 216 6.57 15.87 -6.96
CA SER A 216 7.63 16.76 -7.46
C SER A 216 7.11 18.03 -8.14
N VAL A 217 5.79 18.21 -8.17
CA VAL A 217 5.13 19.38 -8.81
C VAL A 217 4.59 20.33 -7.75
N ASP A 218 4.55 21.62 -8.06
CA ASP A 218 3.99 22.63 -7.16
C ASP A 218 2.47 22.59 -7.15
N ASN A 219 1.85 22.55 -8.32
CA ASN A 219 0.41 22.44 -8.47
C ASN A 219 0.01 20.95 -8.48
N ILE A 220 -0.85 20.54 -7.55
CA ILE A 220 -1.26 19.14 -7.46
C ILE A 220 -1.99 18.63 -8.71
N ALA A 221 -2.64 19.53 -9.47
CA ALA A 221 -3.32 19.15 -10.71
C ALA A 221 -2.35 18.66 -11.81
N ASP A 222 -1.07 19.00 -11.70
CA ASP A 222 -0.04 18.60 -12.67
C ASP A 222 0.63 17.27 -12.29
N HIS A 223 0.25 16.68 -11.16
CA HIS A 223 0.82 15.41 -10.72
C HIS A 223 0.21 14.23 -11.50
N GLU A 224 1.09 13.41 -12.05
CA GLU A 224 0.72 12.15 -12.69
C GLU A 224 0.85 10.99 -11.69
N MET A 225 -0.29 10.38 -11.35
CA MET A 225 -0.29 9.18 -10.51
C MET A 225 0.24 7.96 -11.27
N HIS A 226 1.04 7.17 -10.58
CA HIS A 226 1.46 5.86 -11.06
C HIS A 226 0.27 4.91 -11.20
N SER A 227 0.40 3.96 -12.10
CA SER A 227 -0.64 2.96 -12.39
C SER A 227 -0.38 1.68 -11.60
N GLU A 228 -1.42 1.10 -11.01
CA GLU A 228 -1.35 -0.13 -10.23
C GLU A 228 -2.50 -1.06 -10.62
N PHE A 229 -2.19 -2.36 -10.67
CA PHE A 229 -3.17 -3.39 -10.99
C PHE A 229 -4.12 -3.63 -9.82
N TYR A 230 -5.42 -3.67 -10.09
CA TYR A 230 -6.46 -4.01 -9.13
C TYR A 230 -7.40 -5.10 -9.64
N ARG A 231 -8.04 -5.79 -8.70
CA ARG A 231 -9.09 -6.76 -8.98
C ARG A 231 -10.11 -6.80 -7.85
N LEU A 232 -11.40 -6.76 -8.23
CA LEU A 232 -12.52 -7.09 -7.36
C LEU A 232 -13.26 -8.28 -7.99
N THR A 233 -13.35 -9.41 -7.27
CA THR A 233 -14.03 -10.61 -7.77
C THR A 233 -15.54 -10.46 -7.78
N GLU A 234 -16.24 -11.31 -8.53
CA GLU A 234 -17.72 -11.35 -8.53
C GLU A 234 -18.29 -11.66 -7.15
N GLU A 235 -17.64 -12.56 -6.40
CA GLU A 235 -18.03 -12.89 -5.05
C GLU A 235 -17.90 -11.68 -4.11
N ALA A 236 -16.78 -10.98 -4.14
CA ALA A 236 -16.55 -9.78 -3.33
C ALA A 236 -17.54 -8.66 -3.70
N ALA A 237 -17.78 -8.43 -4.97
CA ALA A 237 -18.77 -7.44 -5.43
C ALA A 237 -20.19 -7.79 -4.94
N ALA A 238 -20.58 -9.06 -5.02
CA ALA A 238 -21.88 -9.53 -4.51
C ALA A 238 -22.02 -9.32 -3.00
N GLN A 239 -20.98 -9.61 -2.22
CA GLN A 239 -20.95 -9.39 -0.77
C GLN A 239 -21.13 -7.90 -0.42
N LEU A 240 -20.43 -7.00 -1.12
CA LEU A 240 -20.54 -5.56 -0.90
C LEU A 240 -21.92 -5.02 -1.30
N ASN A 241 -22.50 -5.51 -2.38
CA ASN A 241 -23.84 -5.13 -2.79
C ASN A 241 -24.91 -5.59 -1.79
N GLU A 242 -24.75 -6.78 -1.21
CA GLU A 242 -25.63 -7.27 -0.15
C GLU A 242 -25.55 -6.38 1.10
N VAL A 243 -24.34 -6.01 1.53
CA VAL A 243 -24.14 -5.09 2.65
C VAL A 243 -24.84 -3.76 2.41
N ARG A 244 -24.68 -3.17 1.24
CA ARG A 244 -25.36 -1.91 0.88
C ARG A 244 -26.89 -2.05 0.86
N ALA A 245 -27.39 -3.12 0.27
CA ALA A 245 -28.83 -3.38 0.17
C ALA A 245 -29.47 -3.52 1.56
N ASN A 246 -28.74 -4.00 2.55
CA ASN A 246 -29.19 -4.15 3.93
C ASN A 246 -28.88 -2.93 4.82
N GLY A 247 -28.44 -1.81 4.24
CA GLY A 247 -28.16 -0.57 4.95
C GLY A 247 -26.83 -0.54 5.73
N GLY A 248 -25.96 -1.52 5.53
CA GLY A 248 -24.60 -1.55 6.09
C GLY A 248 -23.66 -0.58 5.39
N LYS A 249 -22.60 -0.21 6.08
CA LYS A 249 -21.54 0.68 5.57
C LYS A 249 -20.41 -0.09 4.92
N ILE A 250 -19.80 0.53 3.92
CA ILE A 250 -18.54 0.05 3.32
C ILE A 250 -17.39 0.77 4.00
N VAL A 251 -16.64 0.04 4.80
CA VAL A 251 -15.47 0.54 5.56
C VAL A 251 -14.20 -0.03 4.94
N ALA A 252 -13.34 0.85 4.44
CA ALA A 252 -12.10 0.45 3.80
C ALA A 252 -10.92 0.40 4.78
N VAL A 253 -10.02 -0.53 4.57
CA VAL A 253 -8.73 -0.61 5.26
C VAL A 253 -7.63 -0.20 4.27
N GLY A 254 -7.05 0.96 4.50
CA GLY A 254 -5.95 1.51 3.73
C GLY A 254 -6.36 2.22 2.45
N THR A 255 -5.46 3.07 2.00
CA THR A 255 -5.64 3.89 0.78
C THR A 255 -5.72 3.04 -0.49
N THR A 256 -5.12 1.87 -0.50
CA THR A 256 -5.20 0.93 -1.63
C THR A 256 -6.60 0.37 -1.83
N SER A 257 -7.29 0.02 -0.73
CA SER A 257 -8.69 -0.41 -0.78
C SER A 257 -9.61 0.74 -1.20
N ILE A 258 -9.37 1.95 -0.71
CA ILE A 258 -10.11 3.14 -1.11
C ILE A 258 -9.96 3.39 -2.61
N ARG A 259 -8.74 3.40 -3.10
CA ARG A 259 -8.44 3.67 -4.51
C ARG A 259 -9.08 2.63 -5.43
N THR A 260 -9.07 1.36 -5.06
CA THR A 260 -9.74 0.30 -5.81
C THR A 260 -11.25 0.50 -5.85
N LEU A 261 -11.88 0.67 -4.69
CA LEU A 261 -13.33 0.85 -4.59
C LEU A 261 -13.80 2.12 -5.32
N GLU A 262 -13.08 3.22 -5.18
CA GLU A 262 -13.45 4.49 -5.82
C GLU A 262 -13.17 4.48 -7.34
N THR A 263 -12.19 3.72 -7.81
CA THR A 263 -12.00 3.45 -9.24
C THR A 263 -13.22 2.75 -9.81
N ILE A 264 -13.70 1.71 -9.15
CA ILE A 264 -14.91 0.96 -9.55
C ILE A 264 -16.14 1.87 -9.48
N GLY A 265 -16.30 2.62 -8.39
CA GLY A 265 -17.39 3.57 -8.22
C GLY A 265 -17.42 4.67 -9.30
N THR A 266 -16.28 5.15 -9.72
CA THR A 266 -16.15 6.13 -10.80
C THR A 266 -16.49 5.51 -12.16
N LYS A 267 -15.96 4.32 -12.43
CA LYS A 267 -16.17 3.61 -13.70
C LYS A 267 -17.64 3.21 -13.91
N PHE A 268 -18.34 2.84 -12.86
CA PHE A 268 -19.71 2.31 -12.91
C PHE A 268 -20.76 3.22 -12.25
N ASN A 269 -20.48 4.52 -12.15
CA ASN A 269 -21.41 5.53 -11.61
C ASN A 269 -21.95 5.19 -10.21
N GLY A 270 -21.09 4.79 -9.30
CA GLY A 270 -21.41 4.45 -7.92
C GLY A 270 -21.90 3.01 -7.71
N GLN A 271 -22.01 2.23 -8.76
CA GLN A 271 -22.32 0.80 -8.66
C GLN A 271 -21.06 -0.01 -8.34
N ILE A 272 -21.23 -1.05 -7.54
CA ILE A 272 -20.16 -2.00 -7.23
C ILE A 272 -20.30 -3.20 -8.17
N LYS A 273 -19.31 -3.37 -9.05
CA LYS A 273 -19.24 -4.48 -10.00
C LYS A 273 -17.88 -5.14 -9.92
N ALA A 274 -17.84 -6.44 -10.19
CA ALA A 274 -16.60 -7.16 -10.43
C ALA A 274 -15.84 -6.50 -11.58
N ASP A 275 -14.57 -6.25 -11.37
CA ASP A 275 -13.70 -5.60 -12.35
C ASP A 275 -12.23 -5.90 -12.06
N SER A 276 -11.41 -5.83 -13.09
CA SER A 276 -9.96 -5.86 -12.97
C SER A 276 -9.34 -4.95 -14.02
N GLY A 277 -8.19 -4.41 -13.72
CA GLY A 277 -7.49 -3.50 -14.62
C GLY A 277 -6.43 -2.71 -13.91
N TRP A 278 -6.10 -1.56 -14.46
CA TRP A 278 -5.10 -0.66 -13.94
C TRP A 278 -5.75 0.64 -13.49
N THR A 279 -5.37 1.13 -12.31
CA THR A 279 -5.85 2.39 -11.78
C THR A 279 -4.70 3.37 -11.58
N SER A 280 -4.91 4.59 -11.99
CA SER A 280 -4.09 5.76 -11.67
C SER A 280 -4.93 6.85 -11.00
N ILE A 281 -5.98 6.47 -10.33
CA ILE A 281 -6.87 7.41 -9.64
C ILE A 281 -6.09 8.26 -8.66
N PHE A 282 -6.28 9.57 -8.75
CA PHE A 282 -5.70 10.56 -7.86
C PHE A 282 -6.82 11.30 -7.11
N ILE A 283 -7.01 10.95 -5.85
CA ILE A 283 -8.07 11.49 -5.01
C ILE A 283 -7.54 12.70 -4.24
N THR A 284 -8.11 13.86 -4.51
CA THR A 284 -7.75 15.15 -3.90
C THR A 284 -8.99 15.88 -3.41
N PRO A 285 -8.88 16.91 -2.56
CA PRO A 285 -10.03 17.71 -2.12
C PRO A 285 -10.91 18.17 -3.26
N GLY A 286 -12.22 17.97 -3.11
CA GLY A 286 -13.22 18.17 -4.15
C GLY A 286 -13.75 16.87 -4.78
N TYR A 287 -13.02 15.76 -4.60
CA TYR A 287 -13.48 14.45 -5.03
C TYR A 287 -14.72 14.01 -4.23
N GLN A 288 -15.72 13.48 -4.92
CA GLN A 288 -16.93 12.95 -4.30
C GLN A 288 -16.84 11.43 -4.16
N PHE A 289 -16.72 10.94 -2.94
CA PHE A 289 -16.66 9.50 -2.64
C PHE A 289 -17.97 8.83 -3.02
N LYS A 290 -17.90 7.70 -3.71
CA LYS A 290 -19.05 6.98 -4.26
C LYS A 290 -19.35 5.69 -3.52
N ILE A 291 -18.35 5.09 -2.90
CA ILE A 291 -18.45 3.76 -2.28
C ILE A 291 -18.00 3.79 -0.82
N VAL A 292 -16.85 4.36 -0.53
CA VAL A 292 -16.24 4.35 0.80
C VAL A 292 -16.93 5.34 1.73
N GLU A 293 -17.40 4.85 2.87
CA GLU A 293 -18.15 5.65 3.87
C GLU A 293 -17.34 5.92 5.14
N ALA A 294 -16.37 5.09 5.43
CA ALA A 294 -15.40 5.25 6.52
C ALA A 294 -14.14 4.44 6.17
N PHE A 295 -13.02 4.74 6.80
CA PHE A 295 -11.81 3.96 6.57
C PHE A 295 -10.78 4.10 7.69
N SER A 296 -9.89 3.11 7.79
CA SER A 296 -8.65 3.19 8.55
C SER A 296 -7.45 3.37 7.64
N THR A 297 -6.47 4.11 8.09
CA THR A 297 -5.20 4.31 7.38
C THR A 297 -4.09 4.64 8.38
N ASN A 298 -2.83 4.49 7.96
CA ASN A 298 -1.70 4.97 8.74
C ASN A 298 -1.53 6.49 8.57
N PHE A 299 -0.69 7.08 9.40
CA PHE A 299 -0.26 8.47 9.22
C PHE A 299 0.78 8.55 8.11
N HIS A 300 0.57 9.46 7.16
CA HIS A 300 1.35 9.57 5.94
C HIS A 300 2.38 10.71 5.98
N LEU A 301 3.29 10.70 4.98
CA LEU A 301 4.31 11.74 4.79
C LEU A 301 3.70 13.10 4.47
N PRO A 302 4.34 14.19 4.92
CA PRO A 302 4.02 15.54 4.43
C PRO A 302 4.08 15.60 2.90
N LYS A 303 3.19 16.40 2.31
CA LYS A 303 3.10 16.63 0.86
C LYS A 303 2.82 15.39 0.01
N SER A 304 2.38 14.29 0.63
CA SER A 304 2.10 13.05 -0.10
C SER A 304 0.70 13.02 -0.71
N THR A 305 0.55 12.24 -1.78
CA THR A 305 -0.76 11.96 -2.38
C THR A 305 -1.74 11.34 -1.38
N LEU A 306 -1.23 10.65 -0.37
CA LEU A 306 -2.03 9.98 0.66
C LEU A 306 -2.63 10.96 1.67
N VAL A 307 -1.90 12.00 2.08
CA VAL A 307 -2.46 13.11 2.87
C VAL A 307 -3.55 13.84 2.08
N MET A 308 -3.36 14.00 0.78
CA MET A 308 -4.35 14.60 -0.12
C MET A 308 -5.65 13.78 -0.18
N LEU A 309 -5.54 12.44 -0.23
CA LEU A 309 -6.69 11.53 -0.21
C LEU A 309 -7.46 11.64 1.11
N VAL A 310 -6.77 11.61 2.25
CA VAL A 310 -7.39 11.78 3.58
C VAL A 310 -8.08 13.14 3.66
N SER A 311 -7.43 14.18 3.16
CA SER A 311 -7.99 15.54 3.09
C SER A 311 -9.21 15.66 2.18
N ALA A 312 -9.27 14.86 1.12
CA ALA A 312 -10.45 14.78 0.26
C ALA A 312 -11.67 14.24 1.01
N PHE A 313 -11.46 13.32 1.94
CA PHE A 313 -12.53 12.72 2.74
C PHE A 313 -12.96 13.58 3.92
N ALA A 314 -12.01 14.04 4.73
CA ALA A 314 -12.28 14.73 5.99
C ALA A 314 -12.24 16.26 5.90
N GLY A 315 -11.72 16.80 4.80
CA GLY A 315 -11.36 18.20 4.67
C GLY A 315 -9.90 18.44 5.06
N ARG A 316 -9.24 19.34 4.35
CA ARG A 316 -7.81 19.64 4.56
C ARG A 316 -7.52 20.12 5.98
N ASP A 317 -8.28 21.11 6.48
CA ASP A 317 -8.00 21.73 7.77
C ASP A 317 -8.20 20.74 8.93
N LEU A 318 -9.23 19.92 8.88
CA LEU A 318 -9.45 18.87 9.87
C LEU A 318 -8.38 17.80 9.83
N THR A 319 -7.95 17.39 8.62
CA THR A 319 -6.86 16.43 8.43
C THR A 319 -5.56 16.96 9.04
N LEU A 320 -5.17 18.19 8.73
CA LEU A 320 -3.95 18.79 9.29
C LEU A 320 -4.04 18.96 10.80
N SER A 321 -5.21 19.31 11.33
CA SER A 321 -5.44 19.38 12.79
C SER A 321 -5.30 18.01 13.45
N ALA A 322 -5.81 16.94 12.82
CA ALA A 322 -5.66 15.57 13.31
C ALA A 322 -4.20 15.12 13.31
N TYR A 323 -3.45 15.46 12.26
CA TYR A 323 -2.00 15.18 12.18
C TYR A 323 -1.22 15.95 13.25
N GLN A 324 -1.55 17.22 13.48
CA GLN A 324 -0.91 17.99 14.55
C GLN A 324 -1.21 17.40 15.94
N HIS A 325 -2.46 16.99 16.18
CA HIS A 325 -2.82 16.27 17.41
C HIS A 325 -1.98 14.99 17.59
N ALA A 326 -1.85 14.20 16.53
CA ALA A 326 -1.03 12.99 16.57
C ALA A 326 0.44 13.27 16.86
N ILE A 327 1.00 14.34 16.30
CA ILE A 327 2.37 14.78 16.57
C ILE A 327 2.52 15.20 18.03
N ASP A 328 1.60 16.03 18.55
CA ASP A 328 1.61 16.53 19.93
C ASP A 328 1.48 15.38 20.94
N GLU A 329 0.65 14.39 20.64
CA GLU A 329 0.45 13.18 21.44
C GLU A 329 1.49 12.08 21.16
N ARG A 330 2.50 12.36 20.32
CA ARG A 330 3.60 11.47 19.98
C ARG A 330 3.16 10.12 19.40
N TYR A 331 2.22 10.15 18.49
CA TYR A 331 1.90 8.98 17.65
C TYR A 331 3.09 8.62 16.76
N ARG A 332 3.15 7.36 16.39
CA ARG A 332 4.15 6.83 15.47
C ARG A 332 3.63 6.95 14.02
N PHE A 333 4.53 7.29 13.12
CA PHE A 333 4.18 7.58 11.72
C PHE A 333 4.72 6.52 10.76
N PHE A 334 4.06 6.41 9.61
CA PHE A 334 4.35 5.56 8.43
C PHE A 334 4.02 4.08 8.62
N SER A 335 4.74 3.20 7.89
CA SER A 335 4.37 1.80 7.68
C SER A 335 4.20 0.99 8.97
N PHE A 336 5.07 1.19 9.96
CA PHE A 336 5.01 0.52 11.26
C PHE A 336 4.46 1.41 12.36
N GLY A 337 3.90 2.54 11.99
CA GLY A 337 3.33 3.51 12.91
C GLY A 337 1.92 3.16 13.38
N ASP A 338 1.29 4.17 13.95
CA ASP A 338 -0.08 4.11 14.44
C ASP A 338 -1.08 4.38 13.30
N ALA A 339 -2.36 4.33 13.62
CA ALA A 339 -3.43 4.43 12.64
C ALA A 339 -4.43 5.54 12.98
N MET A 340 -5.17 5.94 11.96
CA MET A 340 -6.37 6.78 12.03
C MET A 340 -7.59 5.94 11.64
N PHE A 341 -8.73 6.29 12.18
CA PHE A 341 -10.04 5.87 11.68
C PHE A 341 -10.89 7.12 11.42
N LEU A 342 -11.34 7.28 10.18
CA LEU A 342 -12.14 8.43 9.75
C LEU A 342 -13.56 7.99 9.44
N LYS A 343 -14.55 8.71 10.02
CA LYS A 343 -15.99 8.43 9.87
C LYS A 343 -16.81 9.70 9.66
#